data_16bc02ef760c3962eb96c3abe3f36ecd
#
_entry.id   16bc02ef760c3962eb96c3abe3f36ecd
#
_cell.length_a   1.000
_cell.length_b   1.000
_cell.length_c   1.000
_cell.angle_alpha   90.00
_cell.angle_beta   90.00
_cell.angle_gamma   90.00
#
_symmetry.space_group_name_H-M   'P 1'
#
loop_
_entity.id
_entity.type
_entity.pdbx_description
1 polymer ?
#
loop_
_entity_poly.entity_id
_entity_poly.type
_entity_poly.pdbx_seq_one_letter_code
_entity_poly.pdbx_strand_id
1 'polypeptide(L)'
;MPELTVRLALANLQMPASADESVTLAVAAIAAAAVEGADVICFPECYVPGYRTPAREMPPPDAEFLERAWTTIAGAAKDANVAVVLGTERIVDGRTRLCALVVADDGTVLGFQDKVQLAPTEEATYAPGTERRVFRAGELTFGIAICHEGWRYPETFRWAARRGAQVVFHPHFHEAEPGSHRPTTFAEPANTFHEKALLCRAAENTCWVATVNCAAAGSPTTSAFVRPDGTLLAFQPYGVPGLLVAELDLALATGLLAQRCRTAP
;
A
#
# COMPACT_ATOMS: atom_id res chain seq x y z
N MET A 1 -24.60 0.93 18.81
CA MET A 1 -23.93 -0.23 18.18
C MET A 1 -22.47 -0.15 18.58
N PRO A 2 -21.74 -1.24 18.81
CA PRO A 2 -20.31 -1.13 19.03
C PRO A 2 -19.69 -0.38 17.86
N GLU A 3 -18.73 0.50 18.13
CA GLU A 3 -17.96 1.17 17.11
C GLU A 3 -17.22 0.10 16.31
N LEU A 4 -17.43 0.06 14.99
CA LEU A 4 -16.73 -0.86 14.09
C LEU A 4 -15.40 -0.21 13.72
N THR A 5 -14.40 -0.38 14.58
CA THR A 5 -13.06 0.18 14.38
C THR A 5 -12.07 -0.89 13.91
N VAL A 6 -11.03 -0.47 13.21
CA VAL A 6 -9.88 -1.28 12.83
C VAL A 6 -8.60 -0.48 13.10
N ARG A 7 -7.60 -1.14 13.64
CA ARG A 7 -6.29 -0.52 13.90
C ARG A 7 -5.31 -0.94 12.81
N LEU A 8 -4.83 0.04 12.06
CA LEU A 8 -3.93 -0.19 10.92
C LEU A 8 -2.54 0.35 11.18
N ALA A 9 -1.53 -0.35 10.67
CA ALA A 9 -0.14 0.07 10.65
C ALA A 9 0.34 0.26 9.20
N LEU A 10 1.06 1.36 8.93
CA LEU A 10 1.76 1.61 7.68
C LEU A 10 3.26 1.53 7.94
N ALA A 11 3.93 0.62 7.25
CA ALA A 11 5.35 0.32 7.42
C ALA A 11 6.22 1.31 6.61
N ASN A 12 6.37 2.55 7.10
CA ASN A 12 7.24 3.56 6.50
C ASN A 12 8.71 3.24 6.80
N LEU A 13 9.21 2.14 6.25
CA LEU A 13 10.53 1.61 6.56
C LEU A 13 11.61 2.18 5.65
N GLN A 14 12.85 2.09 6.10
CA GLN A 14 14.01 2.36 5.26
C GLN A 14 14.05 1.43 4.05
N MET A 15 14.68 1.88 2.97
CA MET A 15 14.97 1.02 1.83
C MET A 15 15.90 -0.11 2.25
N PRO A 16 15.54 -1.38 1.98
CA PRO A 16 16.42 -2.51 2.29
C PRO A 16 17.65 -2.49 1.38
N ALA A 17 18.82 -2.85 1.91
CA ALA A 17 20.06 -2.93 1.13
C ALA A 17 20.14 -4.21 0.28
N SER A 18 19.36 -5.25 0.62
CA SER A 18 19.29 -6.52 -0.11
C SER A 18 17.89 -7.14 -0.05
N ALA A 19 17.66 -8.15 -0.89
CA ALA A 19 16.42 -8.91 -0.86
C ALA A 19 16.20 -9.63 0.48
N ASP A 20 17.25 -10.24 1.06
CA ASP A 20 17.15 -10.92 2.36
C ASP A 20 16.90 -9.93 3.51
N GLU A 21 17.51 -8.74 3.45
CA GLU A 21 17.25 -7.69 4.43
C GLU A 21 15.80 -7.21 4.35
N SER A 22 15.20 -7.13 3.14
CA SER A 22 13.81 -6.74 2.98
C SER A 22 12.86 -7.66 3.74
N VAL A 23 13.10 -8.96 3.72
CA VAL A 23 12.34 -9.96 4.47
C VAL A 23 12.56 -9.79 5.98
N THR A 24 13.81 -9.61 6.40
CA THR A 24 14.16 -9.43 7.83
C THR A 24 13.46 -8.19 8.40
N LEU A 25 13.51 -7.05 7.70
CA LEU A 25 12.87 -5.81 8.12
C LEU A 25 11.34 -5.94 8.12
N ALA A 26 10.78 -6.65 7.14
CA ALA A 26 9.33 -6.86 7.08
C ALA A 26 8.84 -7.72 8.27
N VAL A 27 9.54 -8.81 8.60
CA VAL A 27 9.21 -9.64 9.77
C VAL A 27 9.29 -8.84 11.07
N ALA A 28 10.33 -8.02 11.24
CA ALA A 28 10.48 -7.16 12.42
C ALA A 28 9.34 -6.13 12.52
N ALA A 29 8.92 -5.55 11.37
CA ALA A 29 7.82 -4.60 11.34
C ALA A 29 6.45 -5.24 11.65
N ILE A 30 6.21 -6.48 11.21
CA ILE A 30 5.00 -7.25 11.56
C ILE A 30 4.95 -7.48 13.08
N ALA A 31 6.05 -7.89 13.68
CA ALA A 31 6.12 -8.06 15.13
C ALA A 31 5.90 -6.74 15.89
N ALA A 32 6.48 -5.64 15.40
CA ALA A 32 6.27 -4.32 15.98
C ALA A 32 4.81 -3.84 15.84
N ALA A 33 4.15 -4.13 14.72
CA ALA A 33 2.73 -3.80 14.52
C ALA A 33 1.82 -4.56 15.51
N ALA A 34 2.15 -5.81 15.84
CA ALA A 34 1.43 -6.57 16.87
C ALA A 34 1.56 -5.92 18.27
N VAL A 35 2.74 -5.40 18.62
CA VAL A 35 2.97 -4.69 19.90
C VAL A 35 2.11 -3.42 19.95
N GLU A 36 1.90 -2.75 18.82
CA GLU A 36 1.02 -1.57 18.68
C GLU A 36 -0.47 -1.96 18.60
N GLY A 37 -0.80 -3.25 18.62
CA GLY A 37 -2.18 -3.76 18.55
C GLY A 37 -2.83 -3.56 17.18
N ALA A 38 -2.05 -3.56 16.10
CA ALA A 38 -2.59 -3.42 14.76
C ALA A 38 -3.26 -4.71 14.28
N ASP A 39 -4.42 -4.58 13.62
CA ASP A 39 -5.12 -5.70 12.97
C ASP A 39 -4.51 -6.01 11.60
N VAL A 40 -4.04 -4.97 10.89
CA VAL A 40 -3.44 -5.09 9.55
C VAL A 40 -2.22 -4.19 9.43
N ILE A 41 -1.15 -4.70 8.83
CA ILE A 41 0.02 -3.90 8.42
C ILE A 41 0.14 -3.86 6.89
N CYS A 42 0.42 -2.67 6.33
CA CYS A 42 0.69 -2.48 4.90
C CYS A 42 2.12 -2.02 4.65
N PHE A 43 2.79 -2.64 3.69
CA PHE A 43 4.16 -2.34 3.26
C PHE A 43 4.18 -1.54 1.96
N PRO A 44 5.27 -0.79 1.67
CA PRO A 44 5.44 -0.07 0.41
C PRO A 44 5.41 -0.97 -0.82
N GLU A 45 5.23 -0.37 -2.00
CA GLU A 45 5.32 -1.06 -3.29
C GLU A 45 6.64 -1.81 -3.44
N CYS A 46 6.56 -3.09 -3.84
CA CYS A 46 7.70 -3.95 -4.08
C CYS A 46 8.78 -3.90 -2.97
N TYR A 47 8.35 -3.80 -1.70
CA TYR A 47 9.26 -3.76 -0.57
C TYR A 47 10.11 -5.03 -0.51
N VAL A 48 9.52 -6.20 -0.84
CA VAL A 48 10.20 -7.46 -1.03
C VAL A 48 10.12 -7.87 -2.51
N PRO A 49 11.23 -8.06 -3.18
CA PRO A 49 12.65 -8.09 -2.75
C PRO A 49 13.32 -6.71 -2.72
N GLY A 50 12.62 -5.66 -3.06
CA GLY A 50 13.06 -4.30 -3.27
C GLY A 50 12.67 -3.81 -4.66
N TYR A 51 12.30 -2.52 -4.77
CA TYR A 51 11.87 -1.92 -6.03
C TYR A 51 13.04 -1.75 -7.02
N ARG A 52 12.83 -2.13 -8.27
CA ARG A 52 13.83 -2.04 -9.36
C ARG A 52 13.82 -0.65 -9.95
N THR A 53 14.87 0.12 -9.70
CA THR A 53 15.07 1.45 -10.31
C THR A 53 16.34 1.46 -11.16
N PRO A 54 16.45 2.39 -12.14
CA PRO A 54 17.70 2.56 -12.87
C PRO A 54 18.90 2.92 -11.98
N ALA A 55 18.63 3.51 -10.81
CA ALA A 55 19.67 3.89 -9.84
C ALA A 55 20.12 2.74 -8.93
N ARG A 56 19.44 1.59 -9.00
CA ARG A 56 19.68 0.46 -8.10
C ARG A 56 19.76 -0.83 -8.89
N GLU A 57 20.96 -1.41 -8.91
CA GLU A 57 21.17 -2.73 -9.46
C GLU A 57 20.51 -3.78 -8.55
N MET A 58 19.54 -4.50 -9.10
CA MET A 58 18.81 -5.58 -8.41
C MET A 58 19.07 -6.91 -9.15
N PRO A 59 19.25 -8.02 -8.42
CA PRO A 59 19.32 -9.33 -9.06
C PRO A 59 18.07 -9.60 -9.92
N PRO A 60 18.16 -10.47 -10.95
CA PRO A 60 16.98 -10.90 -11.69
C PRO A 60 15.86 -11.39 -10.75
N PRO A 61 14.57 -11.35 -11.18
CA PRO A 61 13.48 -11.94 -10.42
C PRO A 61 13.74 -13.43 -10.14
N ASP A 62 13.61 -13.83 -8.88
CA ASP A 62 13.86 -15.20 -8.40
C ASP A 62 12.59 -15.77 -7.76
N ALA A 63 11.95 -16.72 -8.45
CA ALA A 63 10.71 -17.34 -8.00
C ALA A 63 10.89 -18.11 -6.68
N GLU A 64 12.01 -18.81 -6.50
CA GLU A 64 12.27 -19.59 -5.28
C GLU A 64 12.49 -18.65 -4.08
N PHE A 65 13.22 -17.56 -4.28
CA PHE A 65 13.35 -16.53 -3.25
C PHE A 65 11.99 -15.96 -2.85
N LEU A 66 11.17 -15.59 -3.83
CA LEU A 66 9.86 -15.00 -3.58
C LEU A 66 8.93 -15.95 -2.81
N GLU A 67 8.88 -17.22 -3.17
CA GLU A 67 8.07 -18.22 -2.46
C GLU A 67 8.55 -18.43 -1.01
N ARG A 68 9.87 -18.50 -0.78
CA ARG A 68 10.41 -18.57 0.57
C ARG A 68 10.09 -17.30 1.37
N ALA A 69 10.23 -16.13 0.78
CA ALA A 69 9.89 -14.86 1.40
C ALA A 69 8.42 -14.79 1.80
N TRP A 70 7.50 -15.15 0.89
CA TRP A 70 6.07 -15.15 1.19
C TRP A 70 5.70 -16.15 2.28
N THR A 71 6.33 -17.33 2.30
CA THR A 71 6.14 -18.32 3.37
C THR A 71 6.61 -17.77 4.72
N THR A 72 7.75 -17.07 4.74
CA THR A 72 8.28 -16.43 5.96
C THR A 72 7.34 -15.32 6.45
N ILE A 73 6.83 -14.50 5.56
CA ILE A 73 5.86 -13.43 5.90
C ILE A 73 4.54 -14.02 6.40
N ALA A 74 4.05 -15.09 5.78
CA ALA A 74 2.84 -15.79 6.23
C ALA A 74 3.02 -16.39 7.65
N GLY A 75 4.18 -16.95 7.93
CA GLY A 75 4.54 -17.40 9.29
C GLY A 75 4.55 -16.24 10.29
N ALA A 76 5.20 -15.13 9.94
CA ALA A 76 5.23 -13.94 10.80
C ALA A 76 3.85 -13.33 11.05
N ALA A 77 2.97 -13.28 10.03
CA ALA A 77 1.59 -12.83 10.16
C ALA A 77 0.82 -13.68 11.19
N LYS A 78 0.94 -15.01 11.09
CA LYS A 78 0.33 -15.96 12.03
C LYS A 78 0.86 -15.79 13.44
N ASP A 79 2.18 -15.74 13.61
CA ASP A 79 2.81 -15.65 14.94
C ASP A 79 2.46 -14.34 15.64
N ALA A 80 2.28 -13.27 14.86
CA ALA A 80 1.90 -11.93 15.33
C ALA A 80 0.37 -11.74 15.47
N ASN A 81 -0.45 -12.59 14.86
CA ASN A 81 -1.90 -12.42 14.71
C ASN A 81 -2.25 -11.08 14.07
N VAL A 82 -1.52 -10.70 12.99
CA VAL A 82 -1.67 -9.46 12.23
C VAL A 82 -1.78 -9.79 10.75
N ALA A 83 -2.83 -9.33 10.08
CA ALA A 83 -2.95 -9.48 8.63
C ALA A 83 -1.93 -8.58 7.90
N VAL A 84 -1.45 -9.02 6.74
CA VAL A 84 -0.36 -8.35 6.03
C VAL A 84 -0.77 -8.02 4.59
N VAL A 85 -0.52 -6.78 4.16
CA VAL A 85 -0.51 -6.35 2.76
C VAL A 85 0.93 -6.03 2.39
N LEU A 86 1.61 -6.94 1.70
CA LEU A 86 3.02 -6.82 1.35
C LEU A 86 3.20 -6.41 -0.10
N GLY A 87 3.79 -5.24 -0.36
CA GLY A 87 4.27 -4.90 -1.70
C GLY A 87 5.39 -5.85 -2.12
N THR A 88 5.21 -6.54 -3.24
CA THR A 88 6.16 -7.54 -3.77
C THR A 88 6.10 -7.60 -5.29
N GLU A 89 6.88 -8.49 -5.88
CA GLU A 89 6.77 -8.88 -7.29
C GLU A 89 6.43 -10.36 -7.37
N ARG A 90 5.88 -10.83 -8.50
CA ARG A 90 5.66 -12.25 -8.78
C ARG A 90 5.88 -12.58 -10.25
N ILE A 91 6.19 -13.84 -10.57
CA ILE A 91 6.37 -14.31 -11.93
C ILE A 91 5.11 -15.07 -12.37
N VAL A 92 4.48 -14.62 -13.44
CA VAL A 92 3.29 -15.23 -14.04
C VAL A 92 3.53 -15.39 -15.52
N ASP A 93 3.41 -16.59 -16.04
CA ASP A 93 3.65 -16.93 -17.46
C ASP A 93 5.01 -16.39 -17.97
N GLY A 94 6.05 -16.54 -17.14
CA GLY A 94 7.41 -16.09 -17.45
C GLY A 94 7.64 -14.58 -17.45
N ARG A 95 6.64 -13.79 -17.01
CA ARG A 95 6.73 -12.32 -16.91
C ARG A 95 6.60 -11.87 -15.46
N THR A 96 7.42 -10.90 -15.07
CA THR A 96 7.37 -10.31 -13.73
C THR A 96 6.23 -9.30 -13.66
N ARG A 97 5.47 -9.34 -12.55
CA ARG A 97 4.44 -8.36 -12.22
C ARG A 97 4.72 -7.73 -10.87
N LEU A 98 4.52 -6.42 -10.76
CA LEU A 98 4.40 -5.73 -9.48
C LEU A 98 3.06 -6.12 -8.86
N CYS A 99 3.06 -6.48 -7.58
CA CYS A 99 1.84 -6.89 -6.90
C CYS A 99 1.89 -6.59 -5.40
N ALA A 100 0.76 -6.75 -4.74
CA ALA A 100 0.64 -6.86 -3.30
C ALA A 100 0.15 -8.26 -2.94
N LEU A 101 0.90 -8.96 -2.09
CA LEU A 101 0.49 -10.20 -1.44
C LEU A 101 -0.39 -9.84 -0.24
N VAL A 102 -1.51 -10.53 -0.07
CA VAL A 102 -2.38 -10.42 1.08
C VAL A 102 -2.38 -11.71 1.88
N VAL A 103 -2.05 -11.59 3.16
CA VAL A 103 -2.01 -12.69 4.13
C VAL A 103 -2.95 -12.36 5.28
N ALA A 104 -3.78 -13.31 5.69
CA ALA A 104 -4.62 -13.19 6.87
C ALA A 104 -3.79 -13.33 8.17
N ASP A 105 -4.39 -12.94 9.28
CA ASP A 105 -3.79 -13.01 10.62
C ASP A 105 -3.48 -14.44 11.09
N ASP A 106 -4.12 -15.45 10.51
CA ASP A 106 -3.82 -16.88 10.75
C ASP A 106 -2.69 -17.44 9.85
N GLY A 107 -2.10 -16.60 8.97
CA GLY A 107 -1.08 -16.97 8.01
C GLY A 107 -1.62 -17.49 6.67
N THR A 108 -2.93 -17.53 6.48
CA THR A 108 -3.52 -17.95 5.21
C THR A 108 -3.24 -16.92 4.12
N VAL A 109 -2.66 -17.34 3.00
CA VAL A 109 -2.48 -16.50 1.81
C VAL A 109 -3.84 -16.30 1.12
N LEU A 110 -4.38 -15.09 1.19
CA LEU A 110 -5.65 -14.72 0.55
C LEU A 110 -5.49 -14.46 -0.95
N GLY A 111 -4.28 -14.19 -1.40
CA GLY A 111 -3.92 -14.03 -2.80
C GLY A 111 -3.13 -12.76 -3.10
N PHE A 112 -3.15 -12.36 -4.37
CA PHE A 112 -2.39 -11.22 -4.88
C PHE A 112 -3.31 -10.20 -5.56
N GLN A 113 -2.96 -8.93 -5.44
CA GLN A 113 -3.40 -7.87 -6.33
C GLN A 113 -2.23 -7.45 -7.22
N ASP A 114 -2.30 -7.73 -8.51
CA ASP A 114 -1.32 -7.21 -9.47
C ASP A 114 -1.58 -5.74 -9.76
N LYS A 115 -0.52 -4.97 -10.01
CA LYS A 115 -0.62 -3.60 -10.53
C LYS A 115 -1.18 -3.64 -11.94
N VAL A 116 -2.36 -3.04 -12.13
CA VAL A 116 -3.08 -3.05 -13.41
C VAL A 116 -2.60 -1.93 -14.33
N GLN A 117 -2.28 -0.77 -13.76
CA GLN A 117 -1.80 0.40 -14.49
C GLN A 117 -0.33 0.68 -14.13
N LEU A 118 0.58 0.24 -14.99
CA LEU A 118 2.01 0.48 -14.82
C LEU A 118 2.34 1.97 -15.03
N ALA A 119 3.38 2.45 -14.35
CA ALA A 119 4.00 3.70 -14.76
C ALA A 119 4.77 3.49 -16.08
N PRO A 120 4.88 4.52 -16.95
CA PRO A 120 5.59 4.38 -18.22
C PRO A 120 7.03 3.84 -18.08
N THR A 121 7.69 4.16 -16.98
CA THR A 121 9.04 3.67 -16.67
C THR A 121 9.11 2.20 -16.29
N GLU A 122 7.98 1.58 -15.95
CA GLU A 122 7.89 0.19 -15.53
C GLU A 122 7.60 -0.79 -16.69
N GLU A 123 7.05 -0.29 -17.80
CA GLU A 123 6.56 -1.11 -18.92
C GLU A 123 7.63 -1.97 -19.57
N ALA A 124 8.90 -1.54 -19.50
CA ALA A 124 10.04 -2.33 -20.02
C ALA A 124 10.38 -3.54 -19.13
N THR A 125 10.05 -3.48 -17.83
CA THR A 125 10.45 -4.49 -16.84
C THR A 125 9.30 -5.38 -16.42
N TYR A 126 8.08 -4.83 -16.30
CA TYR A 126 6.94 -5.50 -15.71
C TYR A 126 5.80 -5.71 -16.71
N ALA A 127 4.98 -6.72 -16.44
CA ALA A 127 3.71 -6.94 -17.12
C ALA A 127 2.55 -6.40 -16.27
N PRO A 128 1.54 -5.76 -16.87
CA PRO A 128 0.36 -5.31 -16.13
C PRO A 128 -0.50 -6.49 -15.66
N GLY A 129 -1.19 -6.29 -14.55
CA GLY A 129 -2.27 -7.15 -14.11
C GLY A 129 -3.52 -6.99 -15.00
N THR A 130 -4.41 -7.96 -14.94
CA THR A 130 -5.64 -7.97 -15.73
C THR A 130 -6.90 -7.81 -14.88
N GLU A 131 -6.78 -8.00 -13.56
CA GLU A 131 -7.91 -8.04 -12.64
C GLU A 131 -7.65 -7.19 -11.39
N ARG A 132 -8.74 -6.68 -10.83
CA ARG A 132 -8.76 -6.05 -9.50
C ARG A 132 -9.54 -6.93 -8.53
N ARG A 133 -9.13 -6.88 -7.27
CA ARG A 133 -9.75 -7.66 -6.20
C ARG A 133 -10.08 -6.79 -5.00
N VAL A 134 -11.09 -7.18 -4.24
CA VAL A 134 -11.29 -6.75 -2.85
C VAL A 134 -10.98 -7.93 -1.94
N PHE A 135 -10.45 -7.63 -0.78
CA PHE A 135 -10.05 -8.60 0.23
C PHE A 135 -10.79 -8.34 1.54
N ARG A 136 -10.75 -9.33 2.44
CA ARG A 136 -11.27 -9.20 3.79
C ARG A 136 -10.23 -9.67 4.81
N ALA A 137 -10.11 -8.91 5.89
CA ALA A 137 -9.37 -9.27 7.10
C ALA A 137 -10.27 -8.93 8.30
N GLY A 138 -10.75 -9.94 9.00
CA GLY A 138 -11.81 -9.75 10.00
C GLY A 138 -13.04 -9.05 9.41
N GLU A 139 -13.43 -7.94 10.02
CA GLU A 139 -14.57 -7.11 9.57
C GLU A 139 -14.18 -6.10 8.46
N LEU A 140 -12.89 -5.87 8.24
CA LEU A 140 -12.41 -4.94 7.24
C LEU A 140 -12.54 -5.51 5.83
N THR A 141 -13.27 -4.82 4.94
CA THR A 141 -13.21 -5.03 3.50
C THR A 141 -12.35 -3.94 2.87
N PHE A 142 -11.36 -4.31 2.06
CA PHE A 142 -10.41 -3.36 1.48
C PHE A 142 -10.05 -3.67 0.03
N GLY A 143 -9.64 -2.63 -0.68
CA GLY A 143 -9.02 -2.70 -1.99
C GLY A 143 -7.56 -2.28 -1.93
N ILE A 144 -6.83 -2.50 -3.04
CA ILE A 144 -5.43 -2.11 -3.17
C ILE A 144 -5.27 -1.38 -4.50
N ALA A 145 -4.64 -0.19 -4.45
CA ALA A 145 -4.28 0.63 -5.60
C ALA A 145 -2.76 0.88 -5.54
N ILE A 146 -2.00 0.28 -6.45
CA ILE A 146 -0.55 0.29 -6.34
C ILE A 146 0.03 1.52 -7.05
N CYS A 147 0.64 2.45 -6.27
CA CYS A 147 1.47 3.56 -6.73
C CYS A 147 0.80 4.39 -7.83
N HIS A 148 1.38 4.40 -9.04
CA HIS A 148 0.92 5.17 -10.20
C HIS A 148 -0.58 5.08 -10.46
N GLU A 149 -1.16 3.88 -10.31
CA GLU A 149 -2.59 3.70 -10.54
C GLU A 149 -3.49 4.40 -9.50
N GLY A 150 -3.02 4.55 -8.27
CA GLY A 150 -3.76 5.30 -7.26
C GLY A 150 -3.74 6.81 -7.50
N TRP A 151 -2.62 7.34 -7.96
CA TRP A 151 -2.47 8.75 -8.22
C TRP A 151 -3.15 9.21 -9.51
N ARG A 152 -3.00 8.44 -10.59
CA ARG A 152 -3.38 8.86 -11.96
C ARG A 152 -4.77 8.39 -12.37
N TYR A 153 -5.24 7.28 -11.82
CA TYR A 153 -6.46 6.62 -12.28
C TYR A 153 -7.50 6.51 -11.17
N PRO A 154 -8.42 7.49 -11.06
CA PRO A 154 -9.45 7.51 -10.02
C PRO A 154 -10.36 6.27 -10.06
N GLU A 155 -10.42 5.60 -11.21
CA GLU A 155 -11.21 4.40 -11.42
C GLU A 155 -10.83 3.27 -10.48
N THR A 156 -9.54 3.15 -10.09
CA THR A 156 -9.06 2.08 -9.22
C THR A 156 -9.71 2.18 -7.83
N PHE A 157 -9.68 3.37 -7.23
CA PHE A 157 -10.35 3.62 -5.94
C PHE A 157 -11.85 3.46 -6.05
N ARG A 158 -12.47 4.02 -7.08
CA ARG A 158 -13.91 3.92 -7.31
C ARG A 158 -14.36 2.48 -7.49
N TRP A 159 -13.59 1.68 -8.22
CA TRP A 159 -13.86 0.28 -8.44
C TRP A 159 -13.92 -0.49 -7.10
N ALA A 160 -12.95 -0.25 -6.20
CA ALA A 160 -12.88 -0.88 -4.90
C ALA A 160 -14.03 -0.42 -3.98
N ALA A 161 -14.24 0.90 -3.85
CA ALA A 161 -15.29 1.46 -2.99
C ALA A 161 -16.70 1.02 -3.42
N ARG A 162 -16.97 0.90 -4.73
CA ARG A 162 -18.25 0.35 -5.25
C ARG A 162 -18.45 -1.12 -4.91
N ARG A 163 -17.41 -1.85 -4.53
CA ARG A 163 -17.46 -3.25 -4.07
C ARG A 163 -17.38 -3.39 -2.57
N GLY A 164 -17.62 -2.30 -1.85
CA GLY A 164 -17.70 -2.28 -0.40
C GLY A 164 -16.37 -2.12 0.32
N ALA A 165 -15.29 -1.77 -0.40
CA ALA A 165 -14.03 -1.46 0.27
C ALA A 165 -14.20 -0.21 1.15
N GLN A 166 -13.98 -0.39 2.45
CA GLN A 166 -14.00 0.68 3.44
C GLN A 166 -12.65 1.41 3.48
N VAL A 167 -11.56 0.67 3.24
CA VAL A 167 -10.20 1.18 3.12
C VAL A 167 -9.64 0.81 1.74
N VAL A 168 -8.92 1.74 1.10
CA VAL A 168 -8.07 1.41 -0.03
C VAL A 168 -6.63 1.63 0.40
N PHE A 169 -5.87 0.53 0.47
CA PHE A 169 -4.42 0.59 0.66
C PHE A 169 -3.76 1.08 -0.62
N HIS A 170 -2.81 2.00 -0.44
CA HIS A 170 -2.05 2.57 -1.54
C HIS A 170 -0.55 2.40 -1.29
N PRO A 171 -0.01 1.19 -1.47
CA PRO A 171 1.43 0.97 -1.44
C PRO A 171 2.08 1.66 -2.63
N HIS A 172 3.11 2.47 -2.37
CA HIS A 172 3.84 3.16 -3.42
C HIS A 172 5.34 3.22 -3.12
N PHE A 173 6.10 3.51 -4.15
CA PHE A 173 7.51 3.80 -4.10
C PHE A 173 7.75 5.14 -4.79
N HIS A 174 8.28 6.11 -4.06
CA HIS A 174 8.57 7.42 -4.61
C HIS A 174 9.84 7.98 -3.96
N GLU A 175 10.89 8.06 -4.74
CA GLU A 175 12.18 8.63 -4.35
C GLU A 175 12.24 10.13 -4.63
N ALA A 176 13.26 10.77 -4.04
CA ALA A 176 13.59 12.15 -4.34
C ALA A 176 14.11 12.29 -5.77
N GLU A 177 13.54 13.23 -6.51
CA GLU A 177 14.11 13.66 -7.79
C GLU A 177 15.05 14.87 -7.58
N PRO A 178 16.16 14.96 -8.33
CA PRO A 178 17.06 16.09 -8.24
C PRO A 178 16.32 17.42 -8.45
N GLY A 179 16.45 18.34 -7.50
CA GLY A 179 15.81 19.67 -7.54
C GLY A 179 14.32 19.67 -7.20
N SER A 180 13.73 18.54 -6.81
CA SER A 180 12.34 18.49 -6.35
C SER A 180 12.14 19.27 -5.04
N HIS A 181 10.91 19.76 -4.85
CA HIS A 181 10.48 20.35 -3.60
C HIS A 181 10.57 19.32 -2.46
N ARG A 182 11.00 19.75 -1.28
CA ARG A 182 11.05 18.91 -0.07
C ARG A 182 9.93 19.34 0.87
N PRO A 183 8.81 18.62 0.89
CA PRO A 183 7.68 18.98 1.73
C PRO A 183 8.00 18.76 3.22
N THR A 184 7.31 19.53 4.06
CA THR A 184 7.34 19.38 5.52
C THR A 184 5.97 19.02 6.07
N THR A 185 4.92 19.26 5.28
CA THR A 185 3.52 18.93 5.59
C THR A 185 2.88 18.16 4.46
N PHE A 186 1.96 17.27 4.80
CA PHE A 186 1.25 16.45 3.81
C PHE A 186 0.41 17.31 2.87
N ALA A 187 0.47 17.03 1.58
CA ALA A 187 -0.22 17.76 0.52
C ALA A 187 0.10 19.26 0.47
N GLU A 188 1.29 19.66 0.88
CA GLU A 188 1.78 21.04 0.84
C GLU A 188 1.53 21.69 -0.53
N PRO A 189 1.03 22.96 -0.62
CA PRO A 189 0.68 23.60 -1.89
C PRO A 189 1.82 23.62 -2.93
N ALA A 190 3.07 23.83 -2.49
CA ALA A 190 4.24 23.86 -3.36
C ALA A 190 4.68 22.45 -3.84
N ASN A 191 4.24 21.40 -3.18
CA ASN A 191 4.59 20.02 -3.51
C ASN A 191 3.85 19.54 -4.78
N THR A 192 4.24 18.37 -5.29
CA THR A 192 3.62 17.70 -6.43
C THR A 192 2.14 17.36 -6.16
N PHE A 193 1.42 16.91 -7.20
CA PHE A 193 -0.01 16.58 -7.09
C PHE A 193 -0.30 15.28 -6.33
N HIS A 194 0.69 14.42 -6.11
CA HIS A 194 0.50 13.03 -5.68
C HIS A 194 -0.30 12.89 -4.37
N GLU A 195 0.11 13.59 -3.31
CA GLU A 195 -0.60 13.53 -2.03
C GLU A 195 -1.97 14.22 -2.10
N LYS A 196 -2.09 15.31 -2.88
CA LYS A 196 -3.37 15.99 -3.14
C LYS A 196 -4.36 15.08 -3.85
N ALA A 197 -3.88 14.24 -4.78
CA ALA A 197 -4.71 13.24 -5.43
C ALA A 197 -5.31 12.27 -4.42
N LEU A 198 -4.55 11.83 -3.39
CA LEU A 198 -5.06 10.90 -2.38
C LEU A 198 -6.17 11.50 -1.50
N LEU A 199 -6.08 12.82 -1.19
CA LEU A 199 -7.18 13.53 -0.53
C LEU A 199 -8.46 13.47 -1.39
N CYS A 200 -8.32 13.74 -2.70
CA CYS A 200 -9.43 13.64 -3.64
C CYS A 200 -9.97 12.21 -3.73
N ARG A 201 -9.09 11.17 -3.79
CA ARG A 201 -9.51 9.76 -3.85
C ARG A 201 -10.37 9.36 -2.67
N ALA A 202 -10.02 9.79 -1.46
CA ALA A 202 -10.83 9.54 -0.27
C ALA A 202 -12.20 10.21 -0.37
N ALA A 203 -12.21 11.53 -0.63
CA ALA A 203 -13.43 12.34 -0.67
C ALA A 203 -14.41 11.91 -1.77
N GLU A 204 -13.94 11.71 -3.01
CA GLU A 204 -14.79 11.36 -4.15
C GLU A 204 -15.38 9.94 -4.09
N ASN A 205 -14.88 9.10 -3.18
CA ASN A 205 -15.35 7.73 -2.99
C ASN A 205 -15.94 7.48 -1.60
N THR A 206 -15.83 8.42 -0.68
CA THR A 206 -16.23 8.28 0.74
C THR A 206 -15.69 6.98 1.36
N CYS A 207 -14.37 6.76 1.19
CA CYS A 207 -13.62 5.64 1.76
C CYS A 207 -12.32 6.15 2.39
N TRP A 208 -11.77 5.39 3.33
CA TRP A 208 -10.45 5.65 3.89
C TRP A 208 -9.36 5.38 2.85
N VAL A 209 -8.30 6.18 2.86
CA VAL A 209 -7.06 5.92 2.12
C VAL A 209 -5.93 5.71 3.11
N ALA A 210 -5.24 4.58 2.97
CA ALA A 210 -4.08 4.20 3.76
C ALA A 210 -2.87 4.09 2.81
N THR A 211 -2.12 5.18 2.68
CA THR A 211 -0.99 5.27 1.74
C THR A 211 0.34 5.02 2.43
N VAL A 212 1.22 4.21 1.84
CA VAL A 212 2.50 3.85 2.44
C VAL A 212 3.66 3.93 1.44
N ASN A 213 4.72 4.65 1.84
CA ASN A 213 6.00 4.78 1.13
C ASN A 213 7.15 4.26 1.96
N CYS A 214 8.31 4.05 1.32
CA CYS A 214 9.56 3.92 2.04
C CYS A 214 10.00 5.28 2.61
N ALA A 215 10.76 5.24 3.72
CA ALA A 215 11.38 6.40 4.35
C ALA A 215 12.59 6.89 3.53
N ALA A 216 12.37 7.26 2.27
CA ALA A 216 13.41 7.78 1.39
C ALA A 216 13.68 9.25 1.68
N ALA A 217 14.93 9.60 1.92
CA ALA A 217 15.32 10.97 2.20
C ALA A 217 14.99 11.91 1.02
N GLY A 218 14.25 12.98 1.31
CA GLY A 218 13.85 13.98 0.30
C GLY A 218 12.72 13.53 -0.63
N SER A 219 12.09 12.37 -0.39
CA SER A 219 10.91 11.95 -1.13
C SER A 219 9.82 13.03 -1.07
N PRO A 220 9.11 13.29 -2.19
CA PRO A 220 8.00 14.24 -2.20
C PRO A 220 6.70 13.66 -1.64
N THR A 221 6.69 12.40 -1.20
CA THR A 221 5.53 11.73 -0.62
C THR A 221 5.91 10.94 0.62
N THR A 222 4.96 10.75 1.52
CA THR A 222 5.13 9.97 2.75
C THR A 222 3.91 9.09 3.03
N SER A 223 4.00 8.26 4.07
CA SER A 223 2.90 7.43 4.54
C SER A 223 1.86 8.26 5.29
N ALA A 224 0.58 8.01 5.04
CA ALA A 224 -0.50 8.78 5.65
C ALA A 224 -1.83 8.00 5.69
N PHE A 225 -2.70 8.41 6.60
CA PHE A 225 -4.12 8.05 6.62
C PHE A 225 -4.97 9.26 6.25
N VAL A 226 -5.86 9.10 5.27
CA VAL A 226 -6.79 10.12 4.82
C VAL A 226 -8.22 9.67 5.10
N ARG A 227 -9.00 10.56 5.73
CA ARG A 227 -10.40 10.31 6.09
C ARG A 227 -11.31 10.27 4.85
N PRO A 228 -12.48 9.61 4.94
CA PRO A 228 -13.46 9.52 3.85
C PRO A 228 -14.00 10.87 3.36
N ASP A 229 -13.82 11.94 4.11
CA ASP A 229 -14.16 13.31 3.72
C ASP A 229 -13.02 14.05 2.98
N GLY A 230 -11.86 13.38 2.80
CA GLY A 230 -10.68 13.93 2.17
C GLY A 230 -9.77 14.72 3.11
N THR A 231 -10.04 14.75 4.41
CA THR A 231 -9.15 15.39 5.39
C THR A 231 -8.05 14.43 5.86
N LEU A 232 -6.89 14.98 6.17
CA LEU A 232 -5.78 14.21 6.72
C LEU A 232 -6.09 13.76 8.15
N LEU A 233 -5.86 12.46 8.47
CA LEU A 233 -5.88 11.97 9.84
C LEU A 233 -4.49 12.09 10.48
N ALA A 234 -3.50 11.49 9.83
CA ALA A 234 -2.12 11.46 10.31
C ALA A 234 -1.16 11.18 9.14
N PHE A 235 0.09 11.58 9.28
CA PHE A 235 1.15 11.25 8.33
C PHE A 235 2.48 11.01 9.07
N GLN A 236 3.34 10.20 8.46
CA GLN A 236 4.70 9.95 8.94
C GLN A 236 5.62 11.10 8.51
N PRO A 237 6.49 11.63 9.38
CA PRO A 237 7.48 12.63 8.96
C PRO A 237 8.32 12.16 7.77
N TYR A 238 8.54 13.05 6.80
CA TYR A 238 9.26 12.70 5.56
C TYR A 238 10.67 12.19 5.83
N GLY A 239 11.02 11.04 5.23
CA GLY A 239 12.33 10.43 5.36
C GLY A 239 12.64 9.82 6.74
N VAL A 240 11.69 9.78 7.65
CA VAL A 240 11.85 9.21 9.00
C VAL A 240 11.24 7.82 9.03
N PRO A 241 12.04 6.75 9.20
CA PRO A 241 11.51 5.40 9.28
C PRO A 241 10.69 5.19 10.56
N GLY A 242 9.67 4.33 10.48
CA GLY A 242 8.82 3.96 11.60
C GLY A 242 7.49 3.37 11.16
N LEU A 243 6.67 2.97 12.12
CA LEU A 243 5.29 2.59 11.88
C LEU A 243 4.39 3.80 12.13
N LEU A 244 3.54 4.11 11.15
CA LEU A 244 2.43 5.02 11.38
C LEU A 244 1.20 4.17 11.71
N VAL A 245 0.70 4.29 12.95
CA VAL A 245 -0.44 3.50 13.44
C VAL A 245 -1.63 4.41 13.71
N ALA A 246 -2.81 3.99 13.28
CA ALA A 246 -4.06 4.70 13.57
C ALA A 246 -5.23 3.74 13.70
N GLU A 247 -6.20 4.13 14.53
CA GLU A 247 -7.51 3.50 14.61
C GLU A 247 -8.50 4.22 13.69
N LEU A 248 -9.19 3.46 12.85
CA LEU A 248 -10.12 3.96 11.85
C LEU A 248 -11.53 3.49 12.18
N ASP A 249 -12.48 4.44 12.28
CA ASP A 249 -13.91 4.15 12.33
C ASP A 249 -14.41 3.77 10.92
N LEU A 250 -14.72 2.50 10.73
CA LEU A 250 -15.18 1.97 9.45
C LEU A 250 -16.59 2.48 9.07
N ALA A 251 -17.38 2.95 10.04
CA ALA A 251 -18.71 3.51 9.77
C ALA A 251 -18.64 4.82 8.96
N LEU A 252 -17.52 5.55 9.03
CA LEU A 252 -17.29 6.75 8.21
C LEU A 252 -17.09 6.42 6.71
N ALA A 253 -16.67 5.20 6.39
CA ALA A 253 -16.43 4.75 5.02
C ALA A 253 -17.72 4.25 4.37
N THR A 254 -18.64 5.15 4.10
CA THR A 254 -19.97 4.81 3.57
C THR A 254 -19.98 4.35 2.11
N GLY A 255 -18.95 4.65 1.36
CA GLY A 255 -18.92 4.40 -0.09
C GLY A 255 -19.97 5.19 -0.88
N LEU A 256 -20.68 6.13 -0.23
CA LEU A 256 -21.87 6.81 -0.77
C LEU A 256 -21.60 7.46 -2.13
N LEU A 257 -20.53 8.25 -2.25
CA LEU A 257 -20.24 8.97 -3.49
C LEU A 257 -19.76 8.02 -4.60
N ALA A 258 -19.05 6.95 -4.26
CA ALA A 258 -18.70 5.92 -5.23
C ALA A 258 -19.95 5.22 -5.79
N GLN A 259 -20.91 4.87 -4.94
CA GLN A 259 -22.17 4.22 -5.34
C GLN A 259 -23.06 5.14 -6.19
N ARG A 260 -23.08 6.44 -5.91
CA ARG A 260 -23.85 7.42 -6.66
C ARG A 260 -23.28 7.76 -8.04
N CYS A 261 -22.03 7.42 -8.28
CA CYS A 261 -21.40 7.66 -9.58
C CYS A 261 -22.11 6.83 -10.65
N ARG A 262 -22.82 7.50 -11.56
CA ARG A 262 -23.45 6.86 -12.72
C ARG A 262 -22.40 6.68 -13.81
N THR A 263 -22.22 5.47 -14.30
CA THR A 263 -21.50 5.25 -15.56
C THR A 263 -22.47 5.65 -16.69
N ALA A 264 -22.04 6.58 -17.52
CA ALA A 264 -22.76 6.81 -18.77
C ALA A 264 -22.76 5.52 -19.62
N PRO A 265 -23.81 5.25 -20.38
CA PRO A 265 -23.88 4.09 -21.27
C PRO A 265 -22.77 4.09 -22.32
#